data_a448fe3bc139acd80d240bdcabe6d5da
#
_entry.id   a448fe3bc139acd80d240bdcabe6d5da
#
_cell.length_a   1.000
_cell.length_b   1.000
_cell.length_c   1.000
_cell.angle_alpha   90.00
_cell.angle_beta   90.00
_cell.angle_gamma   90.00
#
_symmetry.space_group_name_H-M   'P 1'
#
loop_
_entity.id
_entity.type
_entity.pdbx_description
1 polymer ?
#
loop_
_entity_poly.entity_id
_entity_poly.type
_entity_poly.pdbx_seq_one_letter_code
_entity_poly.pdbx_strand_id
1 'polypeptide(L)'
;MLQNNHEVRIRVWEKIGLPLAFAAASMLAACGGGGGGDTASTPITPVADGGLSKVASLGKKIFSDQSLSASGKQSCATCHNPDNAHAQSNDLAVQLGGANLDVPGFRAVPSLRYLNLTPAFFFASDGTPTGGFNRDGRVNTLADQSERPFLAPHEMANDSRANVIVKLKQAAYVEEFRQVFGASILDNSDDAFNRIQLALQQYQKEDTDFHPYDSKYDQFLAGKVSLDAAELRGLALFNNPAKGNCVACHLSAKGSDGSSPLFTDFTFDNLGVPRNPAIAATADPAYHDLGLCGPDRTDLSSRSALCGAFKVPTLRNVATRKVFFHNGYFKTLREAVSFYVKRDTNPELWYPADANGVVQKFNDLPEQYRKNVNVTEVPYNRQPNMPPALSDSEVDDVVQFLGTLTDGYKAQ
;
A
#
# COMPACT_ATOMS: atom_id res chain seq x y z
N MET A 1 -2.38 31.89 34.68
CA MET A 1 -2.87 31.52 33.33
C MET A 1 -2.31 30.16 33.01
N LEU A 2 -3.15 29.13 33.09
CA LEU A 2 -2.78 27.73 33.03
C LEU A 2 -2.74 27.29 31.55
N GLN A 3 -1.57 26.84 31.07
CA GLN A 3 -1.43 26.18 29.79
C GLN A 3 -1.83 24.70 29.95
N ASN A 4 -2.86 24.27 29.25
CA ASN A 4 -3.24 22.87 29.13
C ASN A 4 -2.38 22.23 28.04
N ASN A 5 -1.40 21.44 28.44
CA ASN A 5 -0.71 20.48 27.57
C ASN A 5 -1.55 19.20 27.50
N HIS A 6 -2.16 18.93 26.35
CA HIS A 6 -2.73 17.62 26.05
C HIS A 6 -1.60 16.71 25.55
N GLU A 7 -1.01 15.96 26.47
CA GLU A 7 -0.20 14.76 26.14
C GLU A 7 -1.14 13.65 25.66
N VAL A 8 -0.96 13.21 24.42
CA VAL A 8 -1.58 12.00 23.89
C VAL A 8 -0.84 10.81 24.49
N ARG A 9 -1.44 10.16 25.47
CA ARG A 9 -0.91 8.93 26.09
C ARG A 9 -1.35 7.71 25.30
N ILE A 10 -0.40 7.01 24.69
CA ILE A 10 -0.59 5.68 24.14
C ILE A 10 -0.71 4.71 25.32
N ARG A 11 -1.85 4.02 25.44
CA ARG A 11 -2.06 2.98 26.45
C ARG A 11 -1.68 1.61 25.91
N VAL A 12 -0.76 0.98 26.63
CA VAL A 12 -0.42 -0.44 26.48
C VAL A 12 -1.61 -1.28 26.96
N TRP A 13 -2.02 -2.26 26.17
CA TRP A 13 -3.11 -3.18 26.49
C TRP A 13 -2.64 -4.22 27.51
N GLU A 14 -3.10 -4.12 28.74
CA GLU A 14 -3.08 -5.23 29.71
C GLU A 14 -4.32 -6.10 29.51
N LYS A 15 -4.06 -7.41 29.45
CA LYS A 15 -5.10 -8.45 29.33
C LYS A 15 -5.92 -8.56 30.62
N ILE A 16 -7.22 -8.38 30.54
CA ILE A 16 -8.17 -8.86 31.55
C ILE A 16 -9.07 -9.90 30.87
N GLY A 17 -8.89 -11.16 31.28
CA GLY A 17 -9.78 -12.25 30.92
C GLY A 17 -11.01 -12.27 31.83
N LEU A 18 -12.20 -12.45 31.24
CA LEU A 18 -13.40 -12.86 31.97
C LEU A 18 -14.20 -13.85 31.11
N PRO A 19 -14.89 -14.83 31.75
CA PRO A 19 -15.38 -16.02 31.08
C PRO A 19 -16.77 -15.84 30.43
N LEU A 20 -17.00 -16.65 29.40
CA LEU A 20 -18.27 -16.81 28.70
C LEU A 20 -19.36 -17.38 29.61
N ALA A 21 -20.56 -16.80 29.54
CA ALA A 21 -21.79 -17.46 29.88
C ALA A 21 -22.69 -17.56 28.64
N PHE A 22 -23.00 -18.81 28.25
CA PHE A 22 -23.96 -19.13 27.21
C PHE A 22 -25.39 -18.87 27.69
N ALA A 23 -26.20 -18.20 26.87
CA ALA A 23 -27.63 -18.29 26.94
C ALA A 23 -28.20 -18.38 25.52
N ALA A 24 -28.70 -19.57 25.18
CA ALA A 24 -29.48 -19.82 24.00
C ALA A 24 -30.93 -19.35 24.22
N ALA A 25 -31.45 -18.58 23.27
CA ALA A 25 -32.92 -18.40 23.17
C ALA A 25 -33.32 -18.44 21.70
N SER A 26 -34.00 -19.49 21.36
CA SER A 26 -34.70 -19.71 20.11
C SER A 26 -36.04 -18.96 20.14
N MET A 27 -36.40 -18.23 19.08
CA MET A 27 -37.80 -17.93 18.77
C MET A 27 -38.04 -17.87 17.27
N LEU A 28 -39.08 -18.61 16.87
CA LEU A 28 -39.61 -18.73 15.52
C LEU A 28 -40.64 -17.63 15.20
N ALA A 29 -40.67 -17.29 13.91
CA ALA A 29 -41.80 -16.99 13.04
C ALA A 29 -42.64 -15.72 13.23
N ALA A 30 -42.82 -14.95 12.19
CA ALA A 30 -44.04 -14.96 11.34
C ALA A 30 -43.96 -13.89 10.22
N CYS A 31 -44.59 -14.24 9.10
CA CYS A 31 -44.76 -13.46 7.87
C CYS A 31 -45.59 -12.17 8.04
N GLY A 32 -45.25 -11.15 7.22
CA GLY A 32 -46.09 -9.99 6.96
C GLY A 32 -45.52 -9.16 5.80
N GLY A 33 -46.21 -9.15 4.67
CA GLY A 33 -45.78 -8.50 3.42
C GLY A 33 -46.00 -7.00 3.42
N GLY A 34 -45.26 -6.30 2.56
CA GLY A 34 -45.42 -4.88 2.23
C GLY A 34 -44.44 -4.50 1.16
N GLY A 35 -44.91 -4.22 -0.06
CA GLY A 35 -44.10 -3.97 -1.24
C GLY A 35 -43.36 -2.60 -1.20
N GLY A 36 -42.15 -2.63 -1.70
CA GLY A 36 -41.36 -1.47 -2.06
C GLY A 36 -40.35 -1.94 -3.10
N GLY A 37 -40.39 -1.34 -4.30
CA GLY A 37 -39.66 -1.80 -5.45
C GLY A 37 -38.13 -1.68 -5.27
N ASP A 38 -37.51 -2.79 -4.98
CA ASP A 38 -36.06 -2.97 -5.14
C ASP A 38 -35.80 -3.36 -6.59
N THR A 39 -35.05 -2.48 -7.28
CA THR A 39 -34.39 -2.86 -8.52
C THR A 39 -33.43 -3.99 -8.22
N ALA A 40 -33.90 -5.22 -8.44
CA ALA A 40 -33.13 -6.43 -8.32
C ALA A 40 -31.87 -6.32 -9.22
N SER A 41 -30.73 -6.19 -8.62
CA SER A 41 -29.47 -6.46 -9.26
C SER A 41 -29.47 -7.94 -9.68
N THR A 42 -29.58 -8.17 -10.97
CA THR A 42 -29.48 -9.49 -11.57
C THR A 42 -28.17 -10.13 -11.11
N PRO A 43 -28.18 -11.38 -10.58
CA PRO A 43 -26.96 -12.09 -10.25
C PRO A 43 -26.14 -12.27 -11.55
N ILE A 44 -24.91 -11.74 -11.56
CA ILE A 44 -23.97 -11.93 -12.65
C ILE A 44 -23.51 -13.39 -12.58
N THR A 45 -24.05 -14.22 -13.49
CA THR A 45 -23.67 -15.64 -13.59
C THR A 45 -22.23 -15.73 -14.10
N PRO A 46 -21.32 -16.46 -13.43
CA PRO A 46 -19.96 -16.63 -13.90
C PRO A 46 -19.92 -17.48 -15.16
N VAL A 47 -19.27 -17.03 -16.22
CA VAL A 47 -18.85 -17.87 -17.34
C VAL A 47 -17.35 -17.67 -17.51
N ALA A 48 -16.63 -18.78 -17.42
CA ALA A 48 -15.22 -18.88 -17.19
C ALA A 48 -14.36 -18.46 -18.38
N ASP A 49 -13.54 -17.45 -18.14
CA ASP A 49 -12.16 -17.40 -18.61
C ASP A 49 -11.28 -17.46 -17.34
N GLY A 50 -10.76 -18.65 -16.98
CA GLY A 50 -9.99 -18.84 -15.76
C GLY A 50 -10.71 -18.57 -14.41
N GLY A 51 -12.07 -18.53 -14.37
CA GLY A 51 -12.86 -18.28 -13.14
C GLY A 51 -13.25 -16.82 -12.90
N LEU A 52 -12.84 -15.88 -13.76
CA LEU A 52 -13.21 -14.46 -13.65
C LEU A 52 -14.63 -14.19 -14.14
N SER A 53 -15.34 -13.28 -13.50
CA SER A 53 -16.56 -12.70 -14.05
C SER A 53 -16.28 -11.96 -15.37
N LYS A 54 -17.33 -11.74 -16.18
CA LYS A 54 -17.17 -10.94 -17.43
C LYS A 54 -16.64 -9.53 -17.15
N VAL A 55 -17.02 -8.94 -16.02
CA VAL A 55 -16.55 -7.63 -15.58
C VAL A 55 -15.05 -7.66 -15.26
N ALA A 56 -14.61 -8.67 -14.50
CA ALA A 56 -13.20 -8.85 -14.14
C ALA A 56 -12.34 -9.18 -15.37
N SER A 57 -12.84 -9.99 -16.31
CA SER A 57 -12.17 -10.31 -17.58
C SER A 57 -11.94 -9.04 -18.42
N LEU A 58 -12.91 -8.12 -18.48
CA LEU A 58 -12.71 -6.82 -19.09
C LEU A 58 -11.67 -5.99 -18.35
N GLY A 59 -11.69 -6.01 -17.00
CA GLY A 59 -10.69 -5.35 -16.16
C GLY A 59 -9.28 -5.82 -16.48
N LYS A 60 -9.08 -7.13 -16.70
CA LYS A 60 -7.80 -7.73 -17.09
C LYS A 60 -7.30 -7.20 -18.44
N LYS A 61 -8.20 -7.09 -19.43
CA LYS A 61 -7.87 -6.51 -20.73
C LYS A 61 -7.50 -5.04 -20.63
N ILE A 62 -8.28 -4.26 -19.90
CA ILE A 62 -8.05 -2.82 -19.65
C ILE A 62 -6.72 -2.62 -18.92
N PHE A 63 -6.39 -3.45 -17.92
CA PHE A 63 -5.16 -3.38 -17.14
C PHE A 63 -3.90 -3.47 -18.00
N SER A 64 -3.97 -4.21 -19.10
CA SER A 64 -2.85 -4.45 -20.03
C SER A 64 -2.91 -3.60 -21.30
N ASP A 65 -3.96 -2.80 -21.49
CA ASP A 65 -4.17 -2.05 -22.74
C ASP A 65 -3.39 -0.73 -22.76
N GLN A 66 -2.30 -0.73 -23.49
CA GLN A 66 -1.46 0.45 -23.69
C GLN A 66 -2.14 1.54 -24.53
N SER A 67 -3.09 1.18 -25.41
CA SER A 67 -3.78 2.14 -26.29
C SER A 67 -4.60 3.16 -25.52
N LEU A 68 -4.95 2.88 -24.26
CA LEU A 68 -5.68 3.79 -23.39
C LEU A 68 -4.83 4.92 -22.80
N SER A 69 -3.50 4.93 -23.00
CA SER A 69 -2.63 6.03 -22.57
C SER A 69 -2.47 7.10 -23.65
N ALA A 70 -2.00 8.30 -23.27
CA ALA A 70 -1.68 9.37 -24.23
C ALA A 70 -0.54 8.97 -25.16
N SER A 71 0.44 8.22 -24.64
CA SER A 71 1.58 7.71 -25.42
C SER A 71 1.23 6.54 -26.34
N GLY A 72 0.14 5.82 -26.08
CA GLY A 72 -0.16 4.53 -26.70
C GLY A 72 0.82 3.41 -26.34
N LYS A 73 1.69 3.61 -25.32
CA LYS A 73 2.79 2.69 -24.97
C LYS A 73 2.81 2.32 -23.48
N GLN A 74 1.82 2.76 -22.72
CA GLN A 74 1.77 2.63 -21.27
C GLN A 74 0.41 2.10 -20.82
N SER A 75 0.42 1.11 -19.94
CA SER A 75 -0.77 0.54 -19.29
C SER A 75 -0.50 0.40 -17.79
N CYS A 76 -1.49 -0.06 -17.01
CA CYS A 76 -1.27 -0.39 -15.60
C CYS A 76 -0.14 -1.43 -15.44
N ALA A 77 -0.14 -2.47 -16.28
CA ALA A 77 0.88 -3.53 -16.27
C ALA A 77 2.29 -3.03 -16.59
N THR A 78 2.46 -1.87 -17.24
CA THR A 78 3.78 -1.29 -17.54
C THR A 78 4.54 -0.93 -16.27
N CYS A 79 3.84 -0.34 -15.28
CA CYS A 79 4.43 0.06 -13.99
C CYS A 79 4.15 -0.99 -12.90
N HIS A 80 3.02 -1.70 -12.98
CA HIS A 80 2.60 -2.75 -12.06
C HIS A 80 2.75 -4.13 -12.74
N ASN A 81 4.00 -4.57 -12.92
CA ASN A 81 4.33 -5.79 -13.66
C ASN A 81 3.77 -7.04 -12.95
N PRO A 82 2.88 -7.83 -13.61
CA PRO A 82 2.34 -9.07 -13.04
C PRO A 82 3.43 -10.07 -12.63
N ASP A 83 4.50 -10.19 -13.42
CA ASP A 83 5.62 -11.10 -13.14
C ASP A 83 6.47 -10.66 -11.93
N ASN A 84 6.23 -9.46 -11.38
CA ASN A 84 6.89 -8.95 -10.19
C ASN A 84 5.89 -8.55 -9.10
N ALA A 85 4.94 -9.41 -8.80
CA ALA A 85 3.91 -9.19 -7.78
C ALA A 85 3.12 -7.86 -7.99
N HIS A 86 2.81 -7.52 -9.22
CA HIS A 86 2.17 -6.26 -9.61
C HIS A 86 2.87 -5.02 -9.04
N ALA A 87 4.20 -5.05 -8.97
CA ALA A 87 5.05 -3.93 -8.58
C ALA A 87 6.02 -3.58 -9.72
N GLN A 88 6.74 -2.47 -9.59
CA GLN A 88 7.82 -2.16 -10.54
C GLN A 88 8.91 -3.22 -10.50
N SER A 89 9.45 -3.59 -11.67
CA SER A 89 10.52 -4.58 -11.81
C SER A 89 11.92 -3.98 -11.95
N ASN A 90 12.01 -2.66 -12.17
CA ASN A 90 13.26 -1.92 -12.27
C ASN A 90 13.62 -1.22 -10.94
N ASP A 91 14.79 -0.60 -10.89
CA ASP A 91 15.34 0.10 -9.73
C ASP A 91 15.20 1.63 -9.78
N LEU A 92 14.41 2.15 -10.72
CA LEU A 92 14.11 3.59 -10.78
C LEU A 92 13.41 4.03 -9.49
N ALA A 93 13.83 5.15 -8.91
CA ALA A 93 13.18 5.71 -7.73
C ALA A 93 11.68 5.98 -7.98
N VAL A 94 11.39 6.50 -9.18
CA VAL A 94 10.05 6.77 -9.71
C VAL A 94 9.99 6.37 -11.17
N GLN A 95 8.80 6.03 -11.67
CA GLN A 95 8.62 5.71 -13.09
C GLN A 95 8.46 6.98 -13.93
N LEU A 96 8.75 6.85 -15.22
CA LEU A 96 8.47 7.87 -16.21
C LEU A 96 7.13 7.61 -16.88
N GLY A 97 6.35 8.64 -17.09
CA GLY A 97 5.08 8.61 -17.80
C GLY A 97 4.92 9.81 -18.72
N GLY A 98 3.67 10.17 -19.02
CA GLY A 98 3.37 11.25 -19.93
C GLY A 98 3.27 10.81 -21.38
N ALA A 99 2.88 11.73 -22.25
CA ALA A 99 2.68 11.46 -23.67
C ALA A 99 3.96 11.00 -24.39
N ASN A 100 5.12 11.43 -23.92
CA ASN A 100 6.43 11.06 -24.47
C ASN A 100 7.21 10.05 -23.59
N LEU A 101 6.65 9.63 -22.45
CA LEU A 101 7.32 8.76 -21.45
C LEU A 101 8.58 9.39 -20.83
N ASP A 102 8.58 10.70 -20.67
CA ASP A 102 9.70 11.50 -20.18
C ASP A 102 9.38 12.32 -18.91
N VAL A 103 8.14 12.25 -18.44
CA VAL A 103 7.70 12.98 -17.23
C VAL A 103 7.88 12.07 -16.00
N PRO A 104 8.78 12.43 -15.06
CA PRO A 104 8.99 11.62 -13.86
C PRO A 104 7.82 11.72 -12.88
N GLY A 105 7.47 10.59 -12.26
CA GLY A 105 6.58 10.56 -11.11
C GLY A 105 7.22 11.11 -9.83
N PHE A 106 6.49 11.04 -8.73
CA PHE A 106 6.91 11.58 -7.44
C PHE A 106 7.14 10.50 -6.38
N ARG A 107 6.56 9.32 -6.56
CA ARG A 107 6.61 8.21 -5.61
C ARG A 107 6.96 6.90 -6.30
N ALA A 108 7.65 6.03 -5.58
CA ALA A 108 7.89 4.65 -6.01
C ALA A 108 6.58 3.88 -6.17
N VAL A 109 6.48 3.06 -7.22
CA VAL A 109 5.28 2.29 -7.54
C VAL A 109 5.06 1.20 -6.48
N PRO A 110 3.90 1.15 -5.80
CA PRO A 110 3.58 0.08 -4.86
C PRO A 110 3.21 -1.22 -5.60
N SER A 111 3.25 -2.36 -4.89
CA SER A 111 2.55 -3.55 -5.33
C SER A 111 1.04 -3.32 -5.27
N LEU A 112 0.30 -3.93 -6.21
CA LEU A 112 -1.16 -3.98 -6.17
C LEU A 112 -1.69 -5.26 -5.51
N ARG A 113 -0.80 -6.19 -5.11
CA ARG A 113 -1.21 -7.39 -4.38
C ARG A 113 -1.75 -7.05 -3.00
N TYR A 114 -2.75 -7.81 -2.55
CA TYR A 114 -3.34 -7.75 -1.20
C TYR A 114 -4.05 -6.44 -0.85
N LEU A 115 -4.52 -5.70 -1.85
CA LEU A 115 -5.28 -4.47 -1.63
C LEU A 115 -6.77 -4.69 -1.41
N ASN A 116 -7.30 -5.89 -1.71
CA ASN A 116 -8.70 -6.25 -1.61
C ASN A 116 -9.28 -6.15 -0.18
N LEU A 117 -8.42 -6.21 0.85
CA LEU A 117 -8.80 -6.09 2.26
C LEU A 117 -8.46 -4.72 2.88
N THR A 118 -7.99 -3.76 2.09
CA THR A 118 -7.71 -2.40 2.57
C THR A 118 -9.03 -1.72 2.94
N PRO A 119 -9.22 -1.26 4.19
CA PRO A 119 -10.42 -0.52 4.57
C PRO A 119 -10.44 0.87 3.93
N ALA A 120 -11.63 1.49 3.82
CA ALA A 120 -11.73 2.92 3.52
C ALA A 120 -10.98 3.73 4.59
N PHE A 121 -10.55 4.95 4.24
CA PHE A 121 -9.85 5.80 5.21
C PHE A 121 -10.78 6.24 6.36
N PHE A 122 -10.30 6.14 7.58
CA PHE A 122 -10.99 6.62 8.77
C PHE A 122 -9.98 7.01 9.84
N PHE A 123 -10.46 7.73 10.86
CA PHE A 123 -9.73 7.91 12.11
C PHE A 123 -10.30 6.93 13.14
N ALA A 124 -9.44 6.13 13.75
CA ALA A 124 -9.81 5.28 14.88
C ALA A 124 -10.25 6.12 16.10
N SER A 125 -10.83 5.49 17.11
CA SER A 125 -11.35 6.18 18.29
C SER A 125 -10.30 6.95 19.09
N ASP A 126 -9.03 6.55 18.97
CA ASP A 126 -7.87 7.22 19.56
C ASP A 126 -7.28 8.32 18.65
N GLY A 127 -7.87 8.56 17.48
CA GLY A 127 -7.43 9.55 16.51
C GLY A 127 -6.38 9.03 15.51
N THR A 128 -6.05 7.73 15.52
CA THR A 128 -5.07 7.14 14.60
C THR A 128 -5.65 7.08 13.17
N PRO A 129 -5.00 7.70 12.17
CA PRO A 129 -5.41 7.58 10.77
C PRO A 129 -5.16 6.15 10.28
N THR A 130 -6.14 5.57 9.57
CA THR A 130 -6.10 4.16 9.14
C THR A 130 -6.77 4.00 7.78
N GLY A 131 -6.26 3.12 6.93
CA GLY A 131 -6.90 2.71 5.68
C GLY A 131 -6.71 3.67 4.50
N GLY A 132 -7.63 3.58 3.55
CA GLY A 132 -7.58 4.27 2.25
C GLY A 132 -6.52 3.72 1.29
N PHE A 133 -6.67 4.03 0.02
CA PHE A 133 -5.74 3.61 -1.02
C PHE A 133 -4.72 4.71 -1.32
N ASN A 134 -3.70 4.37 -2.11
CA ASN A 134 -2.45 5.10 -2.26
C ASN A 134 -1.62 5.17 -0.96
N ARG A 135 -0.40 5.74 -1.06
CA ARG A 135 0.52 5.82 0.10
C ARG A 135 0.07 6.82 1.17
N ASP A 136 -0.88 7.68 0.82
CA ASP A 136 -1.44 8.74 1.68
C ASP A 136 -2.93 8.52 2.03
N GLY A 137 -3.51 7.40 1.61
CA GLY A 137 -4.89 7.04 1.96
C GLY A 137 -5.98 7.96 1.38
N ARG A 138 -5.69 8.75 0.33
CA ARG A 138 -6.57 9.81 -0.19
C ARG A 138 -7.84 9.34 -0.91
N VAL A 139 -7.95 8.08 -1.25
CA VAL A 139 -9.15 7.50 -1.88
C VAL A 139 -9.62 6.24 -1.15
N ASN A 140 -10.91 5.93 -1.24
CA ASN A 140 -11.56 4.95 -0.38
C ASN A 140 -11.85 3.61 -1.06
N THR A 141 -11.76 3.53 -2.38
CA THR A 141 -12.02 2.29 -3.12
C THR A 141 -10.94 2.03 -4.17
N LEU A 142 -10.79 0.78 -4.60
CA LEU A 142 -9.93 0.42 -5.74
C LEU A 142 -10.44 1.04 -7.05
N ALA A 143 -11.75 1.21 -7.18
CA ALA A 143 -12.34 1.87 -8.34
C ALA A 143 -11.86 3.33 -8.42
N ASP A 144 -12.06 4.12 -7.35
CA ASP A 144 -11.65 5.53 -7.31
C ASP A 144 -10.13 5.69 -7.48
N GLN A 145 -9.35 4.74 -6.94
CA GLN A 145 -7.89 4.77 -7.09
C GLN A 145 -7.47 4.75 -8.55
N SER A 146 -8.18 3.99 -9.39
CA SER A 146 -7.79 3.78 -10.79
C SER A 146 -7.98 5.00 -11.70
N GLU A 147 -8.69 6.04 -11.27
CA GLU A 147 -8.92 7.26 -12.07
C GLU A 147 -7.64 8.02 -12.33
N ARG A 148 -6.90 8.30 -11.26
CA ARG A 148 -5.72 9.18 -11.35
C ARG A 148 -4.66 8.68 -12.33
N PRO A 149 -4.28 7.39 -12.35
CA PRO A 149 -3.32 6.87 -13.33
C PRO A 149 -3.69 7.15 -14.78
N PHE A 150 -4.96 7.17 -15.14
CA PHE A 150 -5.40 7.52 -16.49
C PHE A 150 -5.14 8.98 -16.84
N LEU A 151 -5.28 9.91 -15.87
CA LEU A 151 -5.32 11.35 -16.09
C LEU A 151 -4.04 12.08 -15.69
N ALA A 152 -3.26 11.52 -14.75
CA ALA A 152 -2.07 12.19 -14.24
C ALA A 152 -1.01 12.41 -15.33
N PRO A 153 -0.47 13.64 -15.47
CA PRO A 153 0.50 13.98 -16.52
C PRO A 153 1.79 13.16 -16.50
N HIS A 154 2.15 12.62 -15.34
CA HIS A 154 3.34 11.78 -15.12
C HIS A 154 3.03 10.26 -15.12
N GLU A 155 1.80 9.88 -15.51
CA GLU A 155 1.34 8.50 -15.67
C GLU A 155 0.79 8.33 -17.09
N MET A 156 -0.46 7.90 -17.30
CA MET A 156 -1.03 7.67 -18.64
C MET A 156 -1.43 8.96 -19.37
N ALA A 157 -1.48 10.10 -18.70
CA ALA A 157 -1.54 11.46 -19.23
C ALA A 157 -2.67 11.76 -20.23
N ASN A 158 -3.85 11.18 -20.04
CA ASN A 158 -5.01 11.59 -20.84
C ASN A 158 -5.56 12.93 -20.34
N ASP A 159 -6.00 13.78 -21.25
CA ASP A 159 -6.53 15.12 -20.94
C ASP A 159 -7.87 15.05 -20.17
N SER A 160 -8.64 13.98 -20.35
CA SER A 160 -9.95 13.81 -19.70
C SER A 160 -10.44 12.36 -19.73
N ARG A 161 -11.47 12.06 -18.92
CA ARG A 161 -12.22 10.80 -18.98
C ARG A 161 -12.79 10.56 -20.40
N ALA A 162 -13.33 11.61 -21.04
CA ALA A 162 -13.86 11.53 -22.40
C ALA A 162 -12.79 11.10 -23.41
N ASN A 163 -11.54 11.57 -23.25
CA ASN A 163 -10.42 11.16 -24.11
C ASN A 163 -10.12 9.67 -23.97
N VAL A 164 -10.15 9.12 -22.74
CA VAL A 164 -10.02 7.67 -22.51
C VAL A 164 -11.14 6.89 -23.22
N ILE A 165 -12.38 7.39 -23.19
CA ILE A 165 -13.51 6.72 -23.86
C ILE A 165 -13.41 6.77 -25.37
N VAL A 166 -12.87 7.86 -25.95
CA VAL A 166 -12.55 7.90 -27.39
C VAL A 166 -11.59 6.78 -27.78
N LYS A 167 -10.59 6.50 -26.96
CA LYS A 167 -9.64 5.39 -27.17
C LYS A 167 -10.29 4.03 -26.94
N LEU A 168 -11.09 3.87 -25.89
CA LEU A 168 -11.82 2.64 -25.61
C LEU A 168 -12.74 2.23 -26.78
N LYS A 169 -13.35 3.21 -27.49
CA LYS A 169 -14.17 2.95 -28.69
C LYS A 169 -13.39 2.28 -29.82
N GLN A 170 -12.04 2.32 -29.79
CA GLN A 170 -11.16 1.68 -30.76
C GLN A 170 -10.56 0.36 -30.24
N ALA A 171 -10.81 0.02 -28.97
CA ALA A 171 -10.24 -1.20 -28.38
C ALA A 171 -10.88 -2.46 -28.95
N ALA A 172 -10.09 -3.53 -29.11
CA ALA A 172 -10.55 -4.80 -29.66
C ALA A 172 -11.71 -5.45 -28.89
N TYR A 173 -11.84 -5.10 -27.59
CA TYR A 173 -12.86 -5.63 -26.68
C TYR A 173 -14.05 -4.67 -26.47
N VAL A 174 -14.22 -3.63 -27.30
CA VAL A 174 -15.28 -2.63 -27.14
C VAL A 174 -16.69 -3.26 -27.22
N GLU A 175 -16.89 -4.27 -28.06
CA GLU A 175 -18.18 -4.95 -28.15
C GLU A 175 -18.47 -5.80 -26.90
N GLU A 176 -17.48 -6.43 -26.29
CA GLU A 176 -17.65 -7.09 -25.00
C GLU A 176 -18.01 -6.06 -23.91
N PHE A 177 -17.40 -4.88 -23.93
CA PHE A 177 -17.72 -3.79 -23.00
C PHE A 177 -19.20 -3.38 -23.12
N ARG A 178 -19.73 -3.24 -24.34
CA ARG A 178 -21.15 -2.99 -24.58
C ARG A 178 -22.05 -4.15 -24.13
N GLN A 179 -21.63 -5.38 -24.36
CA GLN A 179 -22.40 -6.55 -23.94
C GLN A 179 -22.53 -6.66 -22.41
N VAL A 180 -21.48 -6.25 -21.68
CA VAL A 180 -21.45 -6.32 -20.23
C VAL A 180 -22.18 -5.16 -19.57
N PHE A 181 -22.01 -3.94 -20.11
CA PHE A 181 -22.50 -2.72 -19.45
C PHE A 181 -23.69 -2.04 -20.16
N GLY A 182 -24.14 -2.59 -21.28
CA GLY A 182 -25.24 -2.08 -22.07
C GLY A 182 -24.81 -1.43 -23.39
N ALA A 183 -25.65 -1.56 -24.43
CA ALA A 183 -25.31 -1.10 -25.79
C ALA A 183 -25.01 0.40 -25.86
N SER A 184 -25.68 1.23 -25.05
CA SER A 184 -25.56 2.69 -25.01
C SER A 184 -24.50 3.18 -24.00
N ILE A 185 -23.76 2.31 -23.31
CA ILE A 185 -22.83 2.72 -22.25
C ILE A 185 -21.77 3.74 -22.72
N LEU A 186 -21.40 3.70 -23.99
CA LEU A 186 -20.39 4.61 -24.57
C LEU A 186 -20.96 5.96 -25.00
N ASP A 187 -22.26 6.21 -24.82
CA ASP A 187 -22.90 7.50 -25.16
C ASP A 187 -22.64 8.55 -24.07
N ASN A 188 -22.43 8.10 -22.83
CA ASN A 188 -22.00 8.94 -21.72
C ASN A 188 -20.57 8.57 -21.28
N SER A 189 -19.64 9.50 -21.41
CA SER A 189 -18.22 9.26 -21.13
C SER A 189 -17.94 9.04 -19.65
N ASP A 190 -18.65 9.72 -18.73
CA ASP A 190 -18.46 9.54 -17.30
C ASP A 190 -18.99 8.20 -16.83
N ASP A 191 -20.16 7.75 -17.29
CA ASP A 191 -20.70 6.44 -16.99
C ASP A 191 -19.77 5.33 -17.51
N ALA A 192 -19.30 5.45 -18.76
CA ALA A 192 -18.37 4.52 -19.35
C ALA A 192 -17.04 4.44 -18.57
N PHE A 193 -16.51 5.59 -18.14
CA PHE A 193 -15.29 5.64 -17.34
C PHE A 193 -15.49 4.99 -15.96
N ASN A 194 -16.63 5.24 -15.30
CA ASN A 194 -16.96 4.56 -14.04
C ASN A 194 -17.03 3.03 -14.20
N ARG A 195 -17.43 2.52 -15.39
CA ARG A 195 -17.40 1.08 -15.70
C ARG A 195 -15.99 0.55 -15.93
N ILE A 196 -15.08 1.35 -16.50
CA ILE A 196 -13.64 1.01 -16.55
C ILE A 196 -13.11 0.83 -15.12
N GLN A 197 -13.38 1.77 -14.22
CA GLN A 197 -12.95 1.73 -12.84
C GLN A 197 -13.51 0.49 -12.11
N LEU A 198 -14.81 0.21 -12.30
CA LEU A 198 -15.44 -1.00 -11.74
C LEU A 198 -14.76 -2.28 -12.26
N ALA A 199 -14.49 -2.35 -13.56
CA ALA A 199 -13.87 -3.52 -14.18
C ALA A 199 -12.46 -3.77 -13.60
N LEU A 200 -11.64 -2.71 -13.46
CA LEU A 200 -10.32 -2.79 -12.83
C LEU A 200 -10.39 -3.21 -11.36
N GLN A 201 -11.38 -2.71 -10.62
CA GLN A 201 -11.61 -3.16 -9.24
C GLN A 201 -11.97 -4.64 -9.17
N GLN A 202 -12.89 -5.11 -10.02
CA GLN A 202 -13.30 -6.51 -10.02
C GLN A 202 -12.15 -7.43 -10.43
N TYR A 203 -11.35 -7.05 -11.40
CA TYR A 203 -10.14 -7.78 -11.77
C TYR A 203 -9.21 -7.97 -10.56
N GLN A 204 -8.90 -6.90 -9.82
CA GLN A 204 -8.03 -6.97 -8.65
C GLN A 204 -8.65 -7.75 -7.47
N LYS A 205 -9.98 -7.84 -7.40
CA LYS A 205 -10.68 -8.61 -6.36
C LYS A 205 -10.86 -10.09 -6.68
N GLU A 206 -11.00 -10.43 -7.96
CA GLU A 206 -11.36 -11.79 -8.37
C GLU A 206 -10.16 -12.61 -8.83
N ASP A 207 -9.16 -11.97 -9.49
CA ASP A 207 -7.99 -12.70 -9.95
C ASP A 207 -7.06 -13.03 -8.77
N THR A 208 -6.89 -14.32 -8.54
CA THR A 208 -6.10 -14.87 -7.42
C THR A 208 -4.64 -14.44 -7.45
N ASP A 209 -4.12 -13.97 -8.61
CA ASP A 209 -2.76 -13.45 -8.68
C ASP A 209 -2.56 -12.16 -7.86
N PHE A 210 -3.64 -11.43 -7.53
CA PHE A 210 -3.54 -10.29 -6.61
C PHE A 210 -3.53 -10.68 -5.13
N HIS A 211 -3.84 -11.93 -4.76
CA HIS A 211 -3.88 -12.38 -3.37
C HIS A 211 -3.68 -13.90 -3.24
N PRO A 212 -2.55 -14.45 -3.72
CA PRO A 212 -2.35 -15.90 -3.84
C PRO A 212 -2.22 -16.63 -2.50
N TYR A 213 -1.67 -15.99 -1.44
CA TYR A 213 -1.44 -16.62 -0.12
C TYR A 213 -0.70 -17.95 -0.19
N ASP A 214 0.31 -18.06 -1.02
CA ASP A 214 1.08 -19.28 -1.27
C ASP A 214 2.59 -19.11 -1.01
N SER A 215 2.97 -18.13 -0.23
CA SER A 215 4.35 -17.90 0.20
C SER A 215 4.85 -19.05 1.12
N LYS A 216 6.18 -19.14 1.30
CA LYS A 216 6.78 -20.08 2.26
C LYS A 216 6.20 -19.89 3.66
N TYR A 217 6.00 -18.63 4.06
CA TYR A 217 5.42 -18.30 5.36
C TYR A 217 3.95 -18.75 5.50
N ASP A 218 3.14 -18.62 4.45
CA ASP A 218 1.77 -19.16 4.46
C ASP A 218 1.76 -20.68 4.62
N GLN A 219 2.66 -21.38 3.94
CA GLN A 219 2.79 -22.83 4.06
C GLN A 219 3.32 -23.25 5.43
N PHE A 220 4.23 -22.46 6.04
CA PHE A 220 4.68 -22.65 7.41
C PHE A 220 3.50 -22.48 8.41
N LEU A 221 2.71 -21.41 8.28
CA LEU A 221 1.53 -21.19 9.11
C LEU A 221 0.44 -22.28 8.93
N ALA A 222 0.44 -22.95 7.78
CA ALA A 222 -0.41 -24.11 7.50
C ALA A 222 0.20 -25.45 7.99
N GLY A 223 1.40 -25.44 8.58
CA GLY A 223 2.09 -26.65 9.03
C GLY A 223 2.64 -27.55 7.91
N LYS A 224 2.76 -27.03 6.69
CA LYS A 224 3.16 -27.80 5.51
C LYS A 224 4.68 -27.81 5.28
N VAL A 225 5.37 -26.77 5.72
CA VAL A 225 6.83 -26.63 5.60
C VAL A 225 7.42 -26.04 6.89
N SER A 226 8.73 -26.23 7.08
CA SER A 226 9.50 -25.61 8.15
C SER A 226 10.25 -24.39 7.65
N LEU A 227 10.44 -23.39 8.49
CA LEU A 227 11.40 -22.33 8.28
C LEU A 227 12.79 -22.84 8.70
N ASP A 228 13.83 -22.37 8.03
CA ASP A 228 15.21 -22.68 8.45
C ASP A 228 15.63 -21.89 9.70
N ALA A 229 16.84 -22.14 10.19
CA ALA A 229 17.32 -21.52 11.43
C ALA A 229 17.46 -19.99 11.33
N ALA A 230 17.87 -19.44 10.18
CA ALA A 230 18.00 -18.01 9.98
C ALA A 230 16.62 -17.33 9.86
N GLU A 231 15.71 -17.94 9.10
CA GLU A 231 14.32 -17.49 8.95
C GLU A 231 13.57 -17.48 10.30
N LEU A 232 13.78 -18.52 11.14
CA LEU A 232 13.18 -18.59 12.49
C LEU A 232 13.75 -17.52 13.43
N ARG A 233 15.07 -17.28 13.41
CA ARG A 233 15.66 -16.17 14.17
C ARG A 233 15.13 -14.84 13.68
N GLY A 234 15.05 -14.64 12.37
CA GLY A 234 14.48 -13.44 11.75
C GLY A 234 13.05 -13.18 12.19
N LEU A 235 12.18 -14.21 12.16
CA LEU A 235 10.80 -14.12 12.67
C LEU A 235 10.76 -13.75 14.15
N ALA A 236 11.63 -14.36 14.98
CA ALA A 236 11.70 -14.03 16.40
C ALA A 236 12.12 -12.58 16.64
N LEU A 237 13.13 -12.08 15.90
CA LEU A 237 13.60 -10.70 15.97
C LEU A 237 12.54 -9.70 15.47
N PHE A 238 11.84 -10.03 14.39
CA PHE A 238 10.74 -9.26 13.83
C PHE A 238 9.61 -9.04 14.86
N ASN A 239 9.29 -10.09 15.62
CA ASN A 239 8.23 -10.08 16.64
C ASN A 239 8.67 -9.57 18.01
N ASN A 240 9.98 -9.42 18.26
CA ASN A 240 10.49 -9.07 19.59
C ASN A 240 10.33 -7.57 19.88
N PRO A 241 9.50 -7.15 20.86
CA PRO A 241 9.23 -5.75 21.17
C PRO A 241 10.44 -4.98 21.71
N ALA A 242 11.50 -5.67 22.16
CA ALA A 242 12.75 -5.05 22.63
C ALA A 242 13.83 -4.96 21.53
N LYS A 243 13.55 -5.55 20.34
CA LYS A 243 14.49 -5.68 19.22
C LYS A 243 13.92 -5.00 17.96
N GLY A 244 13.48 -5.77 16.94
CA GLY A 244 12.94 -5.24 15.70
C GLY A 244 11.59 -4.56 15.89
N ASN A 245 10.73 -5.15 16.72
CA ASN A 245 9.36 -4.69 16.98
C ASN A 245 8.52 -4.41 15.71
N CYS A 246 8.89 -5.04 14.60
CA CYS A 246 8.23 -4.80 13.30
C CYS A 246 6.76 -5.20 13.33
N VAL A 247 6.43 -6.20 14.17
CA VAL A 247 5.06 -6.69 14.37
C VAL A 247 4.10 -5.64 14.92
N ALA A 248 4.60 -4.58 15.53
CA ALA A 248 3.75 -3.48 16.05
C ALA A 248 2.89 -2.83 14.96
N CYS A 249 3.42 -2.73 13.71
CA CYS A 249 2.71 -2.19 12.55
C CYS A 249 2.51 -3.26 11.45
N HIS A 250 3.40 -4.27 11.38
CA HIS A 250 3.39 -5.31 10.36
C HIS A 250 2.98 -6.67 10.96
N LEU A 251 1.70 -6.83 11.27
CA LEU A 251 1.13 -8.00 11.95
C LEU A 251 1.51 -9.31 11.25
N SER A 252 2.19 -10.22 11.95
CA SER A 252 2.70 -11.49 11.42
C SER A 252 1.85 -12.70 11.77
N ALA A 253 0.97 -12.59 12.78
CA ALA A 253 0.11 -13.68 13.22
C ALA A 253 -1.15 -13.79 12.35
N LYS A 254 -1.72 -15.02 12.27
CA LYS A 254 -3.06 -15.20 11.70
C LYS A 254 -4.09 -14.37 12.44
N GLY A 255 -5.09 -13.89 11.73
CA GLY A 255 -6.28 -13.29 12.32
C GLY A 255 -7.05 -14.29 13.20
N SER A 256 -7.89 -13.78 14.09
CA SER A 256 -8.73 -14.63 14.96
C SER A 256 -9.73 -15.48 14.17
N ASP A 257 -10.04 -15.09 12.95
CA ASP A 257 -10.86 -15.81 11.97
C ASP A 257 -10.05 -16.83 11.13
N GLY A 258 -8.76 -16.98 11.39
CA GLY A 258 -7.84 -17.85 10.65
C GLY A 258 -7.26 -17.24 9.38
N SER A 259 -7.58 -15.99 9.06
CA SER A 259 -7.04 -15.29 7.87
C SER A 259 -5.52 -15.18 7.92
N SER A 260 -4.89 -15.27 6.76
CA SER A 260 -3.44 -15.08 6.64
C SER A 260 -3.04 -13.63 6.91
N PRO A 261 -1.90 -13.38 7.59
CA PRO A 261 -1.47 -12.04 7.92
C PRO A 261 -1.14 -11.23 6.66
N LEU A 262 -1.53 -9.97 6.67
CA LEU A 262 -1.23 -9.01 5.59
C LEU A 262 0.09 -8.26 5.83
N PHE A 263 0.69 -8.39 6.99
CA PHE A 263 1.89 -7.64 7.38
C PHE A 263 1.71 -6.13 7.24
N THR A 264 0.54 -5.63 7.61
CA THR A 264 0.17 -4.22 7.74
C THR A 264 -1.01 -4.11 8.68
N ASP A 265 -1.09 -3.03 9.43
CA ASP A 265 -2.24 -2.60 10.22
C ASP A 265 -3.02 -1.47 9.52
N PHE A 266 -2.54 -1.05 8.31
CA PHE A 266 -3.07 0.05 7.51
C PHE A 266 -2.99 1.43 8.18
N THR A 267 -2.29 1.59 9.30
CA THR A 267 -2.05 2.88 9.95
C THR A 267 -1.02 3.71 9.18
N PHE A 268 -0.66 4.87 9.70
CA PHE A 268 0.30 5.79 9.07
C PHE A 268 1.39 6.15 10.07
N ASP A 269 2.63 6.18 9.59
CA ASP A 269 3.78 6.58 10.40
C ASP A 269 4.72 7.51 9.62
N ASN A 270 5.43 8.36 10.35
CA ASN A 270 6.45 9.25 9.82
C ASN A 270 7.84 8.74 10.20
N LEU A 271 8.52 8.15 9.24
CA LEU A 271 9.85 7.55 9.45
C LEU A 271 11.00 8.53 9.19
N GLY A 272 10.73 9.73 8.71
CA GLY A 272 11.76 10.70 8.37
C GLY A 272 12.74 10.21 7.29
N VAL A 273 12.24 9.51 6.27
CA VAL A 273 13.05 8.95 5.18
C VAL A 273 13.91 10.04 4.54
N PRO A 274 15.18 9.77 4.17
CA PRO A 274 16.05 10.76 3.53
C PRO A 274 15.49 11.30 2.22
N ARG A 275 15.75 12.57 1.93
CA ARG A 275 15.40 13.22 0.65
C ARG A 275 16.10 12.51 -0.50
N ASN A 276 15.37 12.13 -1.54
CA ASN A 276 15.92 11.41 -2.68
C ASN A 276 16.22 12.36 -3.86
N PRO A 277 17.48 12.68 -4.14
CA PRO A 277 17.83 13.56 -5.24
C PRO A 277 17.58 12.97 -6.64
N ALA A 278 17.28 11.66 -6.73
CA ALA A 278 16.89 11.02 -7.98
C ALA A 278 15.45 11.36 -8.42
N ILE A 279 14.67 12.02 -7.58
CA ILE A 279 13.33 12.51 -7.92
C ILE A 279 13.47 13.95 -8.41
N ALA A 280 13.12 14.24 -9.66
CA ALA A 280 13.31 15.56 -10.27
C ALA A 280 12.66 16.70 -9.46
N ALA A 281 11.48 16.47 -8.87
CA ALA A 281 10.78 17.46 -8.05
C ALA A 281 11.60 17.90 -6.83
N THR A 282 12.48 17.06 -6.30
CA THR A 282 13.31 17.41 -5.13
C THR A 282 14.45 18.38 -5.45
N ALA A 283 14.68 18.70 -6.72
CA ALA A 283 15.59 19.79 -7.11
C ALA A 283 15.06 21.16 -6.63
N ASP A 284 13.74 21.30 -6.50
CA ASP A 284 13.15 22.45 -5.81
C ASP A 284 13.21 22.23 -4.28
N PRO A 285 13.96 23.04 -3.53
CA PRO A 285 14.05 22.89 -2.07
C PRO A 285 12.72 23.13 -1.36
N ALA A 286 11.77 23.81 -1.99
CA ALA A 286 10.43 24.03 -1.43
C ALA A 286 9.48 22.83 -1.63
N TYR A 287 9.82 21.91 -2.54
CA TYR A 287 9.01 20.71 -2.75
C TYR A 287 9.25 19.69 -1.62
N HIS A 288 8.17 19.27 -0.98
CA HIS A 288 8.15 18.19 -0.01
C HIS A 288 6.92 17.30 -0.21
N ASP A 289 7.13 15.99 -0.21
CA ASP A 289 6.01 15.04 -0.09
C ASP A 289 5.68 14.82 1.38
N LEU A 290 4.55 15.40 1.80
CA LEU A 290 4.11 15.39 3.20
C LEU A 290 3.10 14.26 3.50
N GLY A 291 2.94 13.29 2.59
CA GLY A 291 2.04 12.15 2.78
C GLY A 291 0.61 12.57 3.06
N LEU A 292 0.10 12.34 4.27
CA LEU A 292 -1.26 12.71 4.67
C LEU A 292 -1.60 14.21 4.50
N CYS A 293 -0.59 15.11 4.49
CA CYS A 293 -0.80 16.55 4.37
C CYS A 293 -0.62 17.11 2.95
N GLY A 294 -0.26 16.29 1.97
CA GLY A 294 -0.07 16.76 0.60
C GLY A 294 1.27 16.38 -0.03
N PRO A 295 1.52 16.85 -1.24
CA PRO A 295 0.68 17.74 -2.08
C PRO A 295 -0.54 17.04 -2.71
N ASP A 296 -0.54 15.71 -2.81
CA ASP A 296 -1.60 14.95 -3.49
C ASP A 296 -2.89 14.85 -2.68
N ARG A 297 -2.78 14.84 -1.33
CA ARG A 297 -3.89 14.84 -0.40
C ARG A 297 -4.02 16.22 0.23
N THR A 298 -5.19 16.86 0.12
CA THR A 298 -5.39 18.26 0.54
C THR A 298 -6.35 18.43 1.71
N ASP A 299 -7.24 17.48 1.95
CA ASP A 299 -8.26 17.51 3.00
C ASP A 299 -7.69 17.51 4.44
N LEU A 300 -6.46 17.00 4.61
CA LEU A 300 -5.75 16.95 5.89
C LEU A 300 -4.58 17.95 6.01
N SER A 301 -4.42 18.86 5.05
CA SER A 301 -3.31 19.83 5.02
C SER A 301 -3.23 20.74 6.27
N SER A 302 -4.36 20.98 6.94
CA SER A 302 -4.41 21.74 8.20
C SER A 302 -4.02 20.92 9.44
N ARG A 303 -3.93 19.60 9.34
CA ARG A 303 -3.56 18.72 10.47
C ARG A 303 -2.05 18.54 10.54
N SER A 304 -1.35 19.58 10.97
CA SER A 304 0.12 19.67 10.96
C SER A 304 0.84 18.49 11.64
N ALA A 305 0.23 17.86 12.64
CA ALA A 305 0.79 16.68 13.34
C ALA A 305 0.86 15.42 12.46
N LEU A 306 0.10 15.37 11.35
CA LEU A 306 0.09 14.24 10.42
C LEU A 306 1.05 14.42 9.24
N CYS A 307 1.67 15.59 9.11
CA CYS A 307 2.53 15.90 7.97
C CYS A 307 3.82 15.06 8.00
N GLY A 308 4.10 14.38 6.90
CA GLY A 308 5.20 13.45 6.72
C GLY A 308 4.85 11.99 6.98
N ALA A 309 3.60 11.69 7.38
CA ALA A 309 3.16 10.32 7.61
C ALA A 309 2.66 9.63 6.33
N PHE A 310 3.09 8.38 6.12
CA PHE A 310 2.70 7.51 5.02
C PHE A 310 2.12 6.21 5.54
N LYS A 311 1.21 5.62 4.76
CA LYS A 311 0.55 4.37 5.14
C LYS A 311 1.56 3.22 5.24
N VAL A 312 1.43 2.43 6.30
CA VAL A 312 2.16 1.18 6.52
C VAL A 312 1.80 0.20 5.40
N PRO A 313 2.76 -0.18 4.53
CA PRO A 313 2.48 -1.07 3.41
C PRO A 313 2.45 -2.54 3.88
N THR A 314 1.79 -3.40 3.11
CA THR A 314 2.03 -4.83 3.25
C THR A 314 3.50 -5.17 2.99
N LEU A 315 4.06 -6.11 3.76
CA LEU A 315 5.39 -6.67 3.49
C LEU A 315 5.33 -7.95 2.63
N ARG A 316 4.16 -8.39 2.22
CA ARG A 316 4.05 -9.50 1.26
C ARG A 316 4.78 -9.13 -0.03
N ASN A 317 5.58 -10.04 -0.54
CA ASN A 317 6.46 -9.84 -1.70
C ASN A 317 7.50 -8.70 -1.54
N VAL A 318 7.82 -8.28 -0.31
CA VAL A 318 8.76 -7.18 -0.09
C VAL A 318 10.16 -7.47 -0.64
N ALA A 319 10.57 -8.74 -0.66
CA ALA A 319 11.88 -9.15 -1.16
C ALA A 319 12.01 -9.08 -2.70
N THR A 320 10.90 -8.99 -3.46
CA THR A 320 10.96 -8.82 -4.93
C THR A 320 11.20 -7.37 -5.34
N ARG A 321 11.07 -6.43 -4.41
CA ARG A 321 11.19 -5.00 -4.69
C ARG A 321 12.64 -4.59 -4.94
N LYS A 322 12.82 -3.60 -5.83
CA LYS A 322 14.12 -3.00 -6.15
C LYS A 322 14.30 -1.60 -5.56
N VAL A 323 13.23 -1.01 -5.00
CA VAL A 323 13.25 0.28 -4.32
C VAL A 323 12.28 0.25 -3.14
N PHE A 324 12.61 1.01 -2.08
CA PHE A 324 11.89 0.98 -0.82
C PHE A 324 11.48 2.37 -0.36
N PHE A 325 10.47 2.43 0.50
CA PHE A 325 9.75 3.61 0.97
C PHE A 325 8.98 4.35 -0.14
N HIS A 326 8.37 5.48 0.22
CA HIS A 326 7.54 6.24 -0.71
C HIS A 326 8.35 6.88 -1.84
N ASN A 327 9.57 7.30 -1.56
CA ASN A 327 10.44 8.02 -2.49
C ASN A 327 11.52 7.14 -3.17
N GLY A 328 11.52 5.83 -2.93
CA GLY A 328 12.45 4.90 -3.58
C GLY A 328 13.94 5.16 -3.30
N TYR A 329 14.27 5.76 -2.14
CA TYR A 329 15.63 6.11 -1.77
C TYR A 329 16.53 4.88 -1.64
N PHE A 330 16.09 3.86 -0.90
CA PHE A 330 16.85 2.64 -0.68
C PHE A 330 16.65 1.64 -1.82
N LYS A 331 17.72 0.92 -2.17
CA LYS A 331 17.77 0.01 -3.33
C LYS A 331 17.74 -1.47 -2.95
N THR A 332 18.01 -1.78 -1.71
CA THR A 332 18.00 -3.16 -1.19
C THR A 332 17.13 -3.28 0.05
N LEU A 333 16.54 -4.46 0.25
CA LEU A 333 15.77 -4.75 1.45
C LEU A 333 16.62 -4.65 2.72
N ARG A 334 17.90 -5.06 2.62
CA ARG A 334 18.86 -4.96 3.73
C ARG A 334 19.09 -3.50 4.15
N GLU A 335 19.26 -2.58 3.20
CA GLU A 335 19.38 -1.14 3.50
C GLU A 335 18.12 -0.60 4.18
N ALA A 336 16.93 -0.98 3.68
CA ALA A 336 15.67 -0.56 4.27
C ALA A 336 15.53 -1.04 5.73
N VAL A 337 15.83 -2.32 6.03
CA VAL A 337 15.83 -2.85 7.41
C VAL A 337 16.91 -2.18 8.26
N SER A 338 18.10 -1.97 7.71
CA SER A 338 19.18 -1.27 8.41
C SER A 338 18.81 0.16 8.77
N PHE A 339 18.10 0.87 7.89
CA PHE A 339 17.60 2.21 8.17
C PHE A 339 16.69 2.23 9.40
N TYR A 340 15.73 1.30 9.50
CA TYR A 340 14.84 1.21 10.67
C TYR A 340 15.61 1.15 12.00
N VAL A 341 16.71 0.40 12.06
CA VAL A 341 17.42 0.12 13.31
C VAL A 341 18.64 1.01 13.57
N LYS A 342 19.16 1.69 12.54
CA LYS A 342 20.36 2.54 12.63
C LYS A 342 20.08 4.04 12.34
N ARG A 343 18.85 4.41 12.01
CA ARG A 343 18.48 5.81 11.67
C ARG A 343 18.90 6.79 12.74
N ASP A 344 18.71 6.43 14.01
CA ASP A 344 18.93 7.32 15.14
C ASP A 344 20.26 7.08 15.85
N THR A 345 20.86 5.89 15.72
CA THR A 345 22.19 5.59 16.26
C THR A 345 23.33 6.07 15.35
N ASN A 346 23.14 5.98 14.02
CA ASN A 346 24.13 6.28 13.01
C ASN A 346 23.52 7.13 11.87
N PRO A 347 22.99 8.33 12.17
CA PRO A 347 22.27 9.14 11.18
C PRO A 347 23.16 9.58 10.00
N GLU A 348 24.48 9.65 10.18
CA GLU A 348 25.47 9.98 9.15
C GLU A 348 25.52 8.99 7.99
N LEU A 349 25.02 7.76 8.21
CA LEU A 349 24.90 6.75 7.14
C LEU A 349 23.80 7.10 6.12
N TRP A 350 22.84 7.92 6.53
CA TRP A 350 21.58 8.12 5.79
C TRP A 350 21.38 9.56 5.33
N TYR A 351 21.82 10.52 6.13
CA TYR A 351 21.55 11.93 5.89
C TYR A 351 22.83 12.68 5.60
N PRO A 352 22.78 13.68 4.69
CA PRO A 352 23.94 14.52 4.39
C PRO A 352 24.31 15.39 5.60
N ALA A 353 25.59 15.76 5.70
CA ALA A 353 26.02 16.79 6.61
C ALA A 353 26.00 18.17 5.91
N ASP A 354 25.75 19.22 6.67
CA ASP A 354 25.91 20.60 6.21
C ASP A 354 27.40 21.03 6.15
N ALA A 355 27.66 22.28 5.77
CA ALA A 355 29.02 22.84 5.67
C ALA A 355 29.80 22.85 7.01
N ASN A 356 29.08 22.74 8.14
CA ASN A 356 29.68 22.69 9.47
C ASN A 356 29.87 21.26 9.99
N GLY A 357 29.53 20.24 9.17
CA GLY A 357 29.58 18.82 9.54
C GLY A 357 28.38 18.34 10.35
N VAL A 358 27.31 19.12 10.47
CA VAL A 358 26.10 18.74 11.22
C VAL A 358 25.18 17.91 10.32
N VAL A 359 24.88 16.69 10.76
CA VAL A 359 24.00 15.76 10.04
C VAL A 359 22.58 16.29 9.98
N GLN A 360 22.04 16.44 8.77
CA GLN A 360 20.72 17.01 8.48
C GLN A 360 19.63 15.94 8.53
N LYS A 361 19.34 15.40 9.74
CA LYS A 361 18.30 14.38 9.95
C LYS A 361 16.95 14.86 9.42
N PHE A 362 16.21 13.91 8.80
CA PHE A 362 14.85 14.13 8.30
C PHE A 362 14.76 15.24 7.24
N ASN A 363 15.79 15.33 6.40
CA ASN A 363 15.98 16.39 5.41
C ASN A 363 14.95 16.41 4.27
N ASP A 364 14.08 15.40 4.15
CA ASP A 364 12.93 15.40 3.23
C ASP A 364 11.71 16.12 3.81
N LEU A 365 11.77 16.57 5.07
CA LEU A 365 10.71 17.32 5.72
C LEU A 365 11.12 18.78 5.98
N PRO A 366 10.19 19.74 5.81
CA PRO A 366 10.34 21.08 6.37
C PRO A 366 10.67 21.02 7.86
N GLU A 367 11.48 21.93 8.35
CA GLU A 367 11.94 21.94 9.73
C GLU A 367 10.80 21.86 10.75
N GLN A 368 9.73 22.57 10.51
CA GLN A 368 8.54 22.59 11.39
C GLN A 368 7.86 21.23 11.55
N TYR A 369 8.04 20.29 10.61
CA TYR A 369 7.43 18.96 10.64
C TYR A 369 8.39 17.84 11.03
N ARG A 370 9.69 18.12 11.22
CA ARG A 370 10.68 17.12 11.66
C ARG A 370 10.35 16.55 13.04
N LYS A 371 9.67 17.32 13.88
CA LYS A 371 9.15 16.87 15.21
C LYS A 371 8.06 15.80 15.13
N ASN A 372 7.44 15.61 13.96
CA ASN A 372 6.41 14.59 13.74
C ASN A 372 7.01 13.20 13.46
N VAL A 373 8.34 13.12 13.29
CA VAL A 373 9.01 11.85 13.04
C VAL A 373 8.93 10.98 14.29
N ASN A 374 8.56 9.71 14.11
CA ASN A 374 8.52 8.73 15.18
C ASN A 374 9.95 8.44 15.69
N VAL A 375 10.22 8.86 16.92
CA VAL A 375 11.50 8.68 17.63
C VAL A 375 11.31 8.07 19.01
N THR A 376 10.11 7.60 19.33
CA THR A 376 9.75 7.12 20.67
C THR A 376 9.54 5.62 20.73
N GLU A 377 9.13 5.00 19.63
CA GLU A 377 8.88 3.56 19.56
C GLU A 377 10.15 2.77 19.20
N VAL A 378 10.23 1.53 19.65
CA VAL A 378 11.25 0.59 19.17
C VAL A 378 10.96 0.27 17.69
N PRO A 379 11.95 0.31 16.80
CA PRO A 379 13.42 0.46 17.02
C PRO A 379 13.92 1.91 17.02
N TYR A 380 13.06 2.93 16.89
CA TYR A 380 13.43 4.34 16.68
C TYR A 380 13.82 5.07 17.97
N ASN A 381 13.58 4.50 19.15
CA ASN A 381 13.84 5.10 20.45
C ASN A 381 15.32 5.07 20.87
N ARG A 382 16.22 4.76 19.94
CA ARG A 382 17.67 4.74 20.17
C ARG A 382 18.25 6.13 19.96
N GLN A 383 19.35 6.41 20.65
CA GLN A 383 20.07 7.68 20.57
C GLN A 383 21.46 7.46 19.97
N PRO A 384 22.13 8.50 19.45
CA PRO A 384 23.51 8.40 19.03
C PRO A 384 24.38 7.81 20.15
N ASN A 385 25.33 6.95 19.80
CA ASN A 385 26.21 6.21 20.72
C ASN A 385 25.54 5.06 21.51
N MET A 386 24.24 4.80 21.33
CA MET A 386 23.62 3.56 21.80
C MET A 386 23.85 2.44 20.78
N PRO A 387 23.86 1.16 21.20
CA PRO A 387 23.84 0.06 20.23
C PRO A 387 22.52 0.10 19.44
N PRO A 388 22.54 -0.18 18.12
CA PRO A 388 21.34 -0.38 17.32
C PRO A 388 20.42 -1.45 17.92
N ALA A 389 19.13 -1.39 17.61
CA ALA A 389 18.17 -2.38 18.09
C ALA A 389 18.47 -3.81 17.56
N LEU A 390 19.05 -3.90 16.36
CA LEU A 390 19.58 -5.13 15.78
C LEU A 390 21.03 -4.94 15.35
N SER A 391 21.85 -5.98 15.54
CA SER A 391 23.18 -6.09 14.92
C SER A 391 23.06 -6.36 13.42
N ASP A 392 24.16 -6.26 12.68
CA ASP A 392 24.17 -6.53 11.24
C ASP A 392 23.76 -7.97 10.91
N SER A 393 24.17 -8.96 11.70
CA SER A 393 23.76 -10.36 11.52
C SER A 393 22.27 -10.57 11.86
N GLU A 394 21.72 -9.86 12.84
CA GLU A 394 20.29 -9.89 13.15
C GLU A 394 19.46 -9.21 12.04
N VAL A 395 19.98 -8.16 11.41
CA VAL A 395 19.38 -7.57 10.20
C VAL A 395 19.33 -8.60 9.06
N ASP A 396 20.42 -9.35 8.86
CA ASP A 396 20.47 -10.39 7.83
C ASP A 396 19.45 -11.50 8.11
N ASP A 397 19.29 -11.96 9.36
CA ASP A 397 18.25 -12.92 9.76
C ASP A 397 16.83 -12.37 9.47
N VAL A 398 16.54 -11.10 9.79
CA VAL A 398 15.24 -10.47 9.47
C VAL A 398 15.01 -10.42 7.96
N VAL A 399 16.03 -10.12 7.16
CA VAL A 399 15.94 -10.13 5.70
C VAL A 399 15.64 -11.54 5.16
N GLN A 400 16.25 -12.60 5.74
CA GLN A 400 15.91 -13.98 5.40
C GLN A 400 14.44 -14.28 5.70
N PHE A 401 13.95 -13.91 6.88
CA PHE A 401 12.52 -14.06 7.19
C PHE A 401 11.63 -13.32 6.21
N LEU A 402 11.92 -12.06 5.88
CA LEU A 402 11.14 -11.27 4.91
C LEU A 402 11.13 -11.90 3.51
N GLY A 403 12.15 -12.65 3.14
CA GLY A 403 12.21 -13.45 1.93
C GLY A 403 11.12 -14.52 1.85
N THR A 404 10.72 -15.08 3.02
CA THR A 404 9.66 -16.12 3.10
C THR A 404 8.26 -15.59 2.79
N LEU A 405 8.08 -14.27 2.71
CA LEU A 405 6.80 -13.60 2.39
C LEU A 405 6.55 -13.47 0.88
N THR A 406 7.43 -14.01 0.05
CA THR A 406 7.31 -14.01 -1.41
C THR A 406 6.37 -15.12 -1.86
N ASP A 407 5.33 -14.75 -2.62
CA ASP A 407 4.36 -15.68 -3.18
C ASP A 407 4.97 -16.60 -4.25
N GLY A 408 4.26 -17.69 -4.57
CA GLY A 408 4.68 -18.67 -5.56
C GLY A 408 5.72 -19.67 -5.04
N TYR A 409 5.84 -19.84 -3.72
CA TYR A 409 6.77 -20.80 -3.14
C TYR A 409 6.38 -22.24 -3.48
N LYS A 410 7.36 -22.99 -4.00
CA LYS A 410 7.24 -24.43 -4.25
C LYS A 410 8.16 -25.18 -3.30
N ALA A 411 7.58 -26.04 -2.46
CA ALA A 411 8.38 -26.96 -1.64
C ALA A 411 9.22 -27.86 -2.58
N GLN A 412 10.51 -27.96 -2.26
CA GLN A 412 11.44 -28.88 -2.96
C GLN A 412 11.25 -30.30 -2.50
#